data_b284765a488e62f0bcfb2387294748a0
#
_entry.id   b284765a488e62f0bcfb2387294748a0
#
_cell.length_a   1.000
_cell.length_b   1.000
_cell.length_c   1.000
_cell.angle_alpha   90.00
_cell.angle_beta   90.00
_cell.angle_gamma   90.00
#
_symmetry.space_group_name_H-M   'P 1'
#
loop_
_entity.id
_entity.type
_entity.pdbx_description
1 polymer ?
#
loop_
_entity_poly.entity_id
_entity_poly.type
_entity_poly.pdbx_seq_one_letter_code
_entity_poly.pdbx_strand_id
1 'polypeptide(L)'
;MSAEKNLTELGLTLPPAPPRGGVYKPVLIDGKHCYVSGHGPYLLNGKSITGKVGKDLNEDEAKNAAQQVGLAILATLKENLGSLDKIKRVIKTLGMVNAIPEFEKHPYVINGCSELFAKIWGDDNGIGVRSAVGFGSLPGNIAVEIEVLFELH
;
A
#
# COMPACT_ATOMS: atom_id res chain seq x y z
N MET A 1 -1.40 -21.70 4.45
CA MET A 1 -1.41 -20.79 3.29
C MET A 1 -0.14 -19.97 3.29
N SER A 2 0.58 -19.91 2.18
CA SER A 2 1.81 -19.12 2.06
C SER A 2 1.53 -17.81 1.32
N ALA A 3 1.86 -16.69 1.93
CA ALA A 3 1.76 -15.38 1.30
C ALA A 3 2.68 -15.29 0.08
N GLU A 4 3.88 -15.86 0.17
CA GLU A 4 4.82 -15.90 -0.96
C GLU A 4 4.25 -16.69 -2.16
N LYS A 5 3.61 -17.81 -1.89
CA LYS A 5 2.96 -18.60 -2.94
C LYS A 5 1.79 -17.84 -3.57
N ASN A 6 0.96 -17.20 -2.73
CA ASN A 6 -0.18 -16.42 -3.22
C ASN A 6 0.30 -15.27 -4.11
N LEU A 7 1.36 -14.58 -3.74
CA LEU A 7 1.93 -13.52 -4.56
C LEU A 7 2.38 -14.07 -5.93
N THR A 8 3.06 -15.21 -5.95
CA THR A 8 3.51 -15.85 -7.19
C THR A 8 2.33 -16.21 -8.10
N GLU A 9 1.27 -16.76 -7.51
CA GLU A 9 0.06 -17.19 -8.26
C GLU A 9 -0.70 -16.00 -8.85
N LEU A 10 -0.62 -14.81 -8.25
CA LEU A 10 -1.24 -13.61 -8.80
C LEU A 10 -0.56 -13.11 -10.08
N GLY A 11 0.67 -13.54 -10.34
CA GLY A 11 1.43 -13.13 -11.51
C GLY A 11 1.81 -11.65 -11.52
N LEU A 12 1.74 -10.97 -10.37
CA LEU A 12 2.10 -9.57 -10.22
C LEU A 12 3.60 -9.45 -9.95
N THR A 13 4.21 -8.41 -10.54
CA THR A 13 5.64 -8.13 -10.35
C THR A 13 5.79 -7.04 -9.31
N LEU A 14 6.59 -7.31 -8.26
CA LEU A 14 6.92 -6.30 -7.27
C LEU A 14 7.91 -5.29 -7.88
N PRO A 15 7.75 -3.99 -7.61
CA PRO A 15 8.79 -3.01 -7.89
C PRO A 15 9.98 -3.26 -6.95
N PRO A 16 11.16 -2.64 -7.22
CA PRO A 16 12.19 -2.57 -6.20
C PRO A 16 11.64 -1.82 -4.99
N ALA A 17 12.15 -2.14 -3.78
CA ALA A 17 11.73 -1.41 -2.59
C ALA A 17 12.04 0.09 -2.77
N PRO A 18 11.04 0.98 -2.54
CA PRO A 18 11.27 2.41 -2.75
C PRO A 18 12.35 2.96 -1.82
N PRO A 19 13.22 3.85 -2.30
CA PRO A 19 14.18 4.52 -1.42
C PRO A 19 13.44 5.47 -0.46
N ARG A 20 14.05 5.72 0.70
CA ARG A 20 13.51 6.69 1.66
C ARG A 20 13.53 8.09 1.05
N GLY A 21 12.41 8.81 1.22
CA GLY A 21 12.29 10.19 0.78
C GLY A 21 12.65 11.22 1.86
N GLY A 22 13.19 10.80 3.02
CA GLY A 22 13.50 11.70 4.12
C GLY A 22 14.10 10.98 5.32
N VAL A 23 14.01 11.62 6.48
CA VAL A 23 14.59 11.14 7.74
C VAL A 23 13.56 10.28 8.47
N TYR A 24 13.47 9.02 8.08
CA TYR A 24 12.58 8.04 8.69
C TYR A 24 13.03 6.61 8.32
N LYS A 25 12.47 5.62 9.02
CA LYS A 25 12.66 4.21 8.69
C LYS A 25 11.46 3.73 7.88
N PRO A 26 11.65 2.95 6.81
CA PRO A 26 10.52 2.38 6.08
C PRO A 26 9.75 1.35 6.88
N VAL A 27 10.44 0.63 7.78
CA VAL A 27 9.85 -0.39 8.67
C VAL A 27 10.43 -0.23 10.07
N LEU A 28 9.56 -0.32 11.06
CA LEU A 28 9.94 -0.38 12.47
C LEU A 28 9.22 -1.55 13.13
N ILE A 29 10.00 -2.45 13.75
CA ILE A 29 9.45 -3.59 14.48
C ILE A 29 9.51 -3.29 15.97
N ASP A 30 8.36 -3.41 16.63
CA ASP A 30 8.23 -3.28 18.08
C ASP A 30 7.45 -4.48 18.60
N GLY A 31 8.15 -5.46 19.17
CA GLY A 31 7.56 -6.74 19.54
C GLY A 31 7.02 -7.46 18.31
N LYS A 32 5.73 -7.74 18.31
CA LYS A 32 5.04 -8.35 17.15
C LYS A 32 4.41 -7.32 16.23
N HIS A 33 4.59 -6.04 16.47
CA HIS A 33 4.07 -4.99 15.62
C HIS A 33 5.10 -4.57 14.58
N CYS A 34 4.68 -4.55 13.34
CA CYS A 34 5.49 -4.12 12.20
C CYS A 34 4.86 -2.86 11.62
N TYR A 35 5.44 -1.72 11.91
CA TYR A 35 4.99 -0.42 11.42
C TYR A 35 5.65 -0.16 10.06
N VAL A 36 4.84 0.16 9.07
CA VAL A 36 5.33 0.49 7.72
C VAL A 36 4.97 1.94 7.42
N SER A 37 5.99 2.73 7.12
CA SER A 37 5.84 4.15 6.76
C SER A 37 5.00 4.32 5.50
N GLY A 38 4.51 5.53 5.25
CA GLY A 38 3.76 5.86 4.06
C GLY A 38 4.51 5.50 2.78
N HIS A 39 3.81 4.83 1.86
CA HIS A 39 4.31 4.43 0.56
C HIS A 39 3.45 5.05 -0.53
N GLY A 40 4.08 5.43 -1.64
CA GLY A 40 3.40 5.85 -2.86
C GLY A 40 3.31 4.72 -3.89
N PRO A 41 2.66 4.98 -5.03
CA PRO A 41 2.49 4.01 -6.11
C PRO A 41 3.75 3.90 -6.97
N TYR A 42 4.81 3.34 -6.39
CA TYR A 42 6.14 3.22 -6.97
C TYR A 42 6.17 2.13 -8.04
N LEU A 43 6.70 2.47 -9.22
CA LEU A 43 6.74 1.60 -10.38
C LEU A 43 8.11 0.95 -10.57
N LEU A 44 8.16 -0.09 -11.41
CA LEU A 44 9.39 -0.80 -11.77
C LEU A 44 10.49 0.14 -12.31
N ASN A 45 10.10 1.19 -13.03
CA ASN A 45 11.05 2.14 -13.63
C ASN A 45 11.54 3.21 -12.66
N GLY A 46 11.16 3.15 -11.38
CA GLY A 46 11.54 4.12 -10.36
C GLY A 46 10.72 5.41 -10.36
N LYS A 47 9.69 5.50 -11.20
CA LYS A 47 8.73 6.61 -11.19
C LYS A 47 7.52 6.26 -10.34
N SER A 48 6.71 7.25 -9.99
CA SER A 48 5.46 7.04 -9.28
C SER A 48 4.27 7.49 -10.12
N ILE A 49 3.11 6.88 -9.88
CA ILE A 49 1.85 7.35 -10.47
C ILE A 49 1.47 8.65 -9.77
N THR A 50 1.37 9.74 -10.52
CA THR A 50 1.10 11.07 -9.98
C THR A 50 -0.20 11.63 -10.54
N GLY A 51 -0.72 12.62 -9.84
CA GLY A 51 -1.91 13.35 -10.27
C GLY A 51 -2.99 13.39 -9.20
N LYS A 52 -3.93 14.28 -9.41
CA LYS A 52 -5.05 14.51 -8.50
C LYS A 52 -6.27 13.75 -8.99
N VAL A 53 -6.84 12.95 -8.12
CA VAL A 53 -8.03 12.13 -8.42
C VAL A 53 -9.26 13.03 -8.53
N GLY A 54 -9.99 12.84 -9.61
CA GLY A 54 -11.11 13.69 -9.98
C GLY A 54 -10.74 14.80 -10.97
N LYS A 55 -9.44 15.01 -11.24
CA LYS A 55 -8.94 15.96 -12.21
C LYS A 55 -8.00 15.28 -13.22
N ASP A 56 -6.87 14.76 -12.74
CA ASP A 56 -5.86 14.12 -13.59
C ASP A 56 -6.12 12.62 -13.77
N LEU A 57 -6.72 11.98 -12.77
CA LEU A 57 -7.01 10.56 -12.72
C LEU A 57 -8.50 10.33 -12.41
N ASN A 58 -9.07 9.30 -13.00
CA ASN A 58 -10.39 8.82 -12.59
C ASN A 58 -10.28 7.84 -11.42
N GLU A 59 -11.42 7.39 -10.87
CA GLU A 59 -11.46 6.51 -9.71
C GLU A 59 -10.84 5.14 -9.96
N ASP A 60 -10.95 4.61 -11.17
CA ASP A 60 -10.40 3.30 -11.52
C ASP A 60 -8.88 3.37 -11.69
N GLU A 61 -8.37 4.44 -12.28
CA GLU A 61 -6.94 4.70 -12.35
C GLU A 61 -6.35 4.89 -10.95
N ALA A 62 -7.07 5.58 -10.06
CA ALA A 62 -6.66 5.77 -8.68
C ALA A 62 -6.67 4.45 -7.89
N LYS A 63 -7.67 3.60 -8.11
CA LYS A 63 -7.73 2.26 -7.50
C LYS A 63 -6.53 1.41 -7.94
N ASN A 64 -6.17 1.47 -9.21
CA ASN A 64 -4.98 0.81 -9.72
C ASN A 64 -3.70 1.37 -9.07
N ALA A 65 -3.63 2.69 -8.86
CA ALA A 65 -2.53 3.31 -8.13
C ALA A 65 -2.44 2.79 -6.68
N ALA A 66 -3.58 2.60 -6.00
CA ALA A 66 -3.61 2.03 -4.65
C ALA A 66 -3.11 0.58 -4.63
N GLN A 67 -3.41 -0.23 -5.65
CA GLN A 67 -2.82 -1.56 -5.78
C GLN A 67 -1.30 -1.46 -5.93
N GLN A 68 -0.81 -0.52 -6.72
CA GLN A 68 0.63 -0.31 -6.89
C GLN A 68 1.31 0.11 -5.58
N VAL A 69 0.64 0.92 -4.74
CA VAL A 69 1.12 1.22 -3.39
C VAL A 69 1.26 -0.07 -2.58
N GLY A 70 0.27 -0.94 -2.64
CA GLY A 70 0.32 -2.25 -1.99
C GLY A 70 1.52 -3.08 -2.44
N LEU A 71 1.80 -3.11 -3.74
CA LEU A 71 2.98 -3.81 -4.27
C LEU A 71 4.29 -3.21 -3.75
N ALA A 72 4.37 -1.89 -3.65
CA ALA A 72 5.54 -1.21 -3.08
C ALA A 72 5.73 -1.56 -1.61
N ILE A 73 4.65 -1.64 -0.83
CA ILE A 73 4.68 -2.08 0.57
C ILE A 73 5.18 -3.53 0.66
N LEU A 74 4.68 -4.43 -0.18
CA LEU A 74 5.15 -5.82 -0.22
C LEU A 74 6.65 -5.90 -0.51
N ALA A 75 7.15 -5.09 -1.44
CA ALA A 75 8.57 -5.04 -1.75
C ALA A 75 9.40 -4.61 -0.54
N THR A 76 8.97 -3.57 0.16
CA THR A 76 9.62 -3.09 1.39
C THR A 76 9.59 -4.16 2.49
N LEU A 77 8.47 -4.85 2.66
CA LEU A 77 8.36 -5.93 3.65
C LEU A 77 9.32 -7.08 3.33
N LYS A 78 9.41 -7.48 2.07
CA LYS A 78 10.35 -8.56 1.67
C LYS A 78 11.80 -8.15 1.91
N GLU A 79 12.17 -6.92 1.60
CA GLU A 79 13.52 -6.41 1.82
C GLU A 79 13.89 -6.40 3.31
N ASN A 80 12.96 -5.99 4.17
CA ASN A 80 13.22 -5.83 5.61
C ASN A 80 13.01 -7.12 6.43
N LEU A 81 12.07 -7.96 6.03
CA LEU A 81 11.71 -9.19 6.78
C LEU A 81 12.27 -10.47 6.14
N GLY A 82 12.61 -10.43 4.86
CA GLY A 82 13.06 -11.60 4.11
C GLY A 82 11.91 -12.42 3.51
N SER A 83 10.74 -12.43 4.12
CA SER A 83 9.58 -13.17 3.61
C SER A 83 8.28 -12.52 4.06
N LEU A 84 7.28 -12.51 3.18
CA LEU A 84 5.91 -12.08 3.49
C LEU A 84 5.21 -13.06 4.44
N ASP A 85 5.72 -14.29 4.54
CA ASP A 85 5.16 -15.30 5.45
C ASP A 85 5.39 -14.96 6.92
N LYS A 86 6.25 -14.00 7.23
CA LYS A 86 6.43 -13.50 8.60
C LYS A 86 5.28 -12.62 9.08
N ILE A 87 4.48 -12.09 8.15
CA ILE A 87 3.29 -11.31 8.47
C ILE A 87 2.16 -12.26 8.85
N LYS A 88 1.60 -12.06 10.04
CA LYS A 88 0.41 -12.78 10.49
C LYS A 88 -0.87 -12.14 9.97
N ARG A 89 -0.97 -10.81 10.12
CA ARG A 89 -2.16 -10.08 9.65
C ARG A 89 -1.91 -8.60 9.45
N VAL A 90 -2.80 -7.99 8.66
CA VAL A 90 -2.97 -6.53 8.61
C VAL A 90 -3.76 -6.11 9.84
N ILE A 91 -3.24 -5.16 10.61
CA ILE A 91 -3.98 -4.59 11.76
C ILE A 91 -4.74 -3.34 11.31
N LYS A 92 -4.03 -2.35 10.79
CA LYS A 92 -4.63 -1.05 10.43
C LYS A 92 -3.98 -0.49 9.17
N THR A 93 -4.83 0.06 8.31
CA THR A 93 -4.42 0.78 7.10
C THR A 93 -4.94 2.21 7.16
N LEU A 94 -4.06 3.17 6.92
CA LEU A 94 -4.46 4.55 6.62
C LEU A 94 -4.19 4.80 5.15
N GLY A 95 -5.27 4.94 4.38
CA GLY A 95 -5.20 5.25 2.94
C GLY A 95 -5.54 6.72 2.70
N MET A 96 -4.64 7.41 1.99
CA MET A 96 -4.73 8.83 1.68
C MET A 96 -4.81 9.01 0.17
N VAL A 97 -5.83 9.67 -0.30
CA VAL A 97 -6.06 9.92 -1.72
C VAL A 97 -5.81 11.39 -2.03
N ASN A 98 -4.91 11.67 -2.95
CA ASN A 98 -4.70 13.02 -3.48
C ASN A 98 -5.90 13.36 -4.37
N ALA A 99 -6.86 14.11 -3.85
CA ALA A 99 -8.16 14.28 -4.50
C ALA A 99 -8.61 15.74 -4.51
N ILE A 100 -9.45 16.05 -5.52
CA ILE A 100 -10.20 17.31 -5.51
C ILE A 100 -11.20 17.31 -4.34
N PRO A 101 -11.62 18.49 -3.85
CA PRO A 101 -12.52 18.53 -2.68
C PRO A 101 -13.85 17.81 -2.88
N GLU A 102 -14.33 17.70 -4.11
CA GLU A 102 -15.63 17.09 -4.45
C GLU A 102 -15.56 15.56 -4.60
N PHE A 103 -14.35 14.97 -4.57
CA PHE A 103 -14.22 13.51 -4.67
C PHE A 103 -14.78 12.83 -3.43
N GLU A 104 -15.55 11.74 -3.60
CA GLU A 104 -16.23 11.07 -2.49
C GLU A 104 -15.93 9.57 -2.39
N LYS A 105 -15.21 8.99 -3.35
CA LYS A 105 -15.04 7.53 -3.44
C LYS A 105 -13.68 7.04 -2.92
N HIS A 106 -13.18 7.62 -1.84
CA HIS A 106 -11.92 7.22 -1.23
C HIS A 106 -11.87 5.73 -0.84
N PRO A 107 -12.93 5.15 -0.24
CA PRO A 107 -12.94 3.72 0.07
C PRO A 107 -12.77 2.83 -1.15
N TYR A 108 -13.40 3.18 -2.26
CA TYR A 108 -13.27 2.44 -3.53
C TYR A 108 -11.82 2.44 -4.01
N VAL A 109 -11.16 3.59 -3.94
CA VAL A 109 -9.76 3.74 -4.35
C VAL A 109 -8.85 2.87 -3.48
N ILE A 110 -8.98 2.97 -2.16
CA ILE A 110 -8.10 2.23 -1.23
C ILE A 110 -8.36 0.72 -1.29
N ASN A 111 -9.52 0.28 -1.76
CA ASN A 111 -9.79 -1.13 -2.02
C ASN A 111 -8.73 -1.77 -2.93
N GLY A 112 -8.11 -1.02 -3.82
CA GLY A 112 -7.01 -1.54 -4.65
C GLY A 112 -5.89 -2.17 -3.84
N CYS A 113 -5.52 -1.55 -2.72
CA CYS A 113 -4.53 -2.09 -1.79
C CYS A 113 -5.13 -3.18 -0.89
N SER A 114 -6.30 -2.94 -0.30
CA SER A 114 -6.92 -3.89 0.64
C SER A 114 -7.28 -5.21 -0.03
N GLU A 115 -7.76 -5.19 -1.26
CA GLU A 115 -8.05 -6.40 -2.04
C GLU A 115 -6.77 -7.18 -2.37
N LEU A 116 -5.68 -6.48 -2.67
CA LEU A 116 -4.37 -7.13 -2.86
C LEU A 116 -3.95 -7.88 -1.59
N PHE A 117 -4.01 -7.21 -0.44
CA PHE A 117 -3.63 -7.82 0.84
C PHE A 117 -4.53 -9.00 1.20
N ALA A 118 -5.83 -8.92 0.91
CA ALA A 118 -6.75 -10.04 1.09
C ALA A 118 -6.34 -11.26 0.25
N LYS A 119 -5.89 -11.04 -0.98
CA LYS A 119 -5.38 -12.12 -1.85
C LYS A 119 -4.06 -12.71 -1.35
N ILE A 120 -3.23 -11.90 -0.70
CA ILE A 120 -1.92 -12.35 -0.18
C ILE A 120 -2.08 -13.15 1.12
N TRP A 121 -2.86 -12.64 2.09
CA TRP A 121 -2.94 -13.23 3.43
C TRP A 121 -4.31 -13.86 3.76
N GLY A 122 -5.26 -13.84 2.82
CA GLY A 122 -6.63 -14.31 3.04
C GLY A 122 -7.51 -13.24 3.69
N ASP A 123 -8.81 -13.42 3.64
CA ASP A 123 -9.76 -12.42 4.14
C ASP A 123 -9.60 -12.18 5.65
N ASP A 124 -9.42 -13.24 6.42
CA ASP A 124 -9.31 -13.12 7.88
C ASP A 124 -8.07 -12.35 8.33
N ASN A 125 -6.95 -12.50 7.64
CA ASN A 125 -5.68 -11.91 8.02
C ASN A 125 -5.26 -10.73 7.12
N GLY A 126 -5.71 -10.70 5.89
CA GLY A 126 -5.37 -9.65 4.94
C GLY A 126 -6.24 -8.40 5.06
N ILE A 127 -7.41 -8.50 5.70
CA ILE A 127 -8.33 -7.38 5.88
C ILE A 127 -8.30 -6.93 7.34
N GLY A 128 -7.75 -5.75 7.57
CA GLY A 128 -7.73 -5.11 8.89
C GLY A 128 -8.74 -3.97 8.99
N VAL A 129 -8.64 -3.19 10.07
CA VAL A 129 -9.39 -1.93 10.17
C VAL A 129 -8.69 -0.86 9.33
N ARG A 130 -9.43 0.17 8.89
CA ARG A 130 -8.83 1.23 8.07
C ARG A 130 -9.58 2.54 8.11
N SER A 131 -8.88 3.60 7.68
CA SER A 131 -9.49 4.85 7.23
C SER A 131 -9.05 5.11 5.80
N ALA A 132 -9.98 5.59 4.97
CA ALA A 132 -9.72 5.99 3.59
C ALA A 132 -10.20 7.44 3.44
N VAL A 133 -9.27 8.37 3.26
CA VAL A 133 -9.53 9.81 3.37
C VAL A 133 -8.89 10.57 2.22
N GLY A 134 -9.33 11.80 2.00
CA GLY A 134 -8.80 12.68 0.97
C GLY A 134 -7.83 13.69 1.53
N PHE A 135 -6.77 13.95 0.79
CA PHE A 135 -5.79 14.99 1.08
C PHE A 135 -5.74 15.97 -0.09
N GLY A 136 -5.62 17.24 0.22
CA GLY A 136 -5.50 18.30 -0.81
C GLY A 136 -4.18 18.26 -1.57
N SER A 137 -3.14 17.63 -1.00
CA SER A 137 -1.86 17.38 -1.65
C SER A 137 -1.17 16.19 -1.00
N LEU A 138 -0.33 15.51 -1.75
CA LEU A 138 0.57 14.47 -1.25
C LEU A 138 1.99 14.74 -1.76
N PRO A 139 3.02 14.25 -1.05
CA PRO A 139 4.42 14.46 -1.46
C PRO A 139 4.65 14.00 -2.90
N GLY A 140 5.41 14.81 -3.66
CA GLY A 140 5.70 14.47 -5.06
C GLY A 140 4.47 14.39 -5.96
N ASN A 141 3.33 14.92 -5.53
CA ASN A 141 2.06 14.82 -6.25
C ASN A 141 1.62 13.37 -6.52
N ILE A 142 2.03 12.42 -5.68
CA ILE A 142 1.59 11.03 -5.84
C ILE A 142 0.06 10.95 -5.70
N ALA A 143 -0.54 10.01 -6.42
CA ALA A 143 -2.00 9.89 -6.46
C ALA A 143 -2.58 9.33 -5.16
N VAL A 144 -1.86 8.42 -4.52
CA VAL A 144 -2.28 7.69 -3.32
C VAL A 144 -1.06 7.47 -2.42
N GLU A 145 -1.28 7.59 -1.12
CA GLU A 145 -0.29 7.21 -0.12
C GLU A 145 -0.93 6.33 0.93
N ILE A 146 -0.25 5.26 1.34
CA ILE A 146 -0.80 4.32 2.33
C ILE A 146 0.28 3.97 3.35
N GLU A 147 -0.08 3.99 4.63
CA GLU A 147 0.72 3.44 5.72
C GLU A 147 -0.04 2.29 6.37
N VAL A 148 0.68 1.29 6.87
CA VAL A 148 0.06 0.08 7.40
C VAL A 148 0.77 -0.38 8.67
N LEU A 149 -0.01 -0.87 9.62
CA LEU A 149 0.47 -1.60 10.78
C LEU A 149 0.13 -3.08 10.61
N PHE A 150 1.14 -3.93 10.70
CA PHE A 150 1.00 -5.38 10.62
C PHE A 150 1.32 -6.04 11.96
N GLU A 151 0.80 -7.26 12.16
CA GLU A 151 1.21 -8.16 13.24
C GLU A 151 2.11 -9.25 12.65
N LEU A 152 3.20 -9.54 13.32
CA LEU A 152 4.10 -10.66 13.00
C LEU A 152 3.68 -11.94 13.75
N HIS A 153 4.08 -13.09 13.22
CA HIS A 153 3.90 -14.37 13.92
C HIS A 153 4.70 -14.47 15.21
#